data_cd0a2a42b93fb48a1910462eb88e07e5
#
_entry.id   cd0a2a42b93fb48a1910462eb88e07e5
#
_cell.length_a   1.000
_cell.length_b   1.000
_cell.length_c   1.000
_cell.angle_alpha   90.00
_cell.angle_beta   90.00
_cell.angle_gamma   90.00
#
_symmetry.space_group_name_H-M   'P 1'
#
loop_
_entity.id
_entity.type
_entity.pdbx_description
1 polymer ?
#
loop_
_entity_poly.entity_id
_entity_poly.type
_entity_poly.pdbx_seq_one_letter_code
_entity_poly.pdbx_strand_id
1 'polypeptide(L)'
;YKSGFMSTINFSKDGLILEKSDLTTPDAIKIHKNIKDSLESDAIYIAMEASSHGLEQDRLIGLDIDYAILTSFSHDHLDYHGDIQSYQSAKEKLFLDLNPKKNIVCIDSSFGKKLHSKLLKNNKETYSISIKENADFHASFEKSPIGLKVNLKAFEKNHTFELKTFSRYLASNIICSMAVLILEGVKLSEISKIAKDIVLPQGRLERIIKNQQVIYIDYAHTPEALECTLKELNNMHNEPIWCLFGCGGNRDKDKRPLMGKIAQKYSNHVVLTNDNPRDEDEMDIINDILSEIKEMEQISINLDRKDAIESSILEMERNHINGVLLIAGKGHENYQEVNDNLYELNDKNIINSL
;
A
#
# COMPACT_ATOMS: atom_id res chain seq x y z
N TYR A 1 -19.86 -14.85 -2.43
CA TYR A 1 -19.90 -15.15 -0.99
C TYR A 1 -20.03 -13.85 -0.21
N LYS A 2 -20.83 -13.87 0.88
CA LYS A 2 -20.89 -12.77 1.83
C LYS A 2 -19.55 -12.70 2.59
N SER A 3 -18.98 -11.49 2.73
CA SER A 3 -17.68 -11.31 3.35
C SER A 3 -17.63 -10.04 4.22
N GLY A 4 -16.84 -10.09 5.28
CA GLY A 4 -16.46 -8.93 6.07
C GLY A 4 -14.99 -8.60 5.86
N PHE A 5 -14.61 -7.34 6.05
CA PHE A 5 -13.20 -6.98 6.16
C PHE A 5 -12.95 -5.88 7.20
N MET A 6 -11.77 -5.95 7.81
CA MET A 6 -11.26 -4.96 8.75
C MET A 6 -9.90 -4.46 8.26
N SER A 7 -9.79 -3.17 8.05
CA SER A 7 -8.61 -2.54 7.51
C SER A 7 -8.33 -1.16 8.12
N THR A 8 -7.26 -0.53 7.71
CA THR A 8 -6.94 0.87 8.05
C THR A 8 -8.07 1.83 7.65
N ILE A 9 -8.82 1.51 6.58
CA ILE A 9 -9.85 2.40 6.03
C ILE A 9 -11.14 2.29 6.81
N ASN A 10 -11.62 1.05 7.04
CA ASN A 10 -12.92 0.81 7.66
C ASN A 10 -13.12 -0.65 8.08
N PHE A 11 -14.20 -0.88 8.85
CA PHE A 11 -14.85 -2.17 8.96
C PHE A 11 -16.02 -2.22 7.98
N SER A 12 -16.06 -3.21 7.14
CA SER A 12 -17.16 -3.37 6.18
C SER A 12 -17.66 -4.81 6.13
N LYS A 13 -18.90 -4.93 5.65
CA LYS A 13 -19.63 -6.16 5.49
C LYS A 13 -20.41 -6.12 4.19
N ASP A 14 -20.23 -7.12 3.34
CA ASP A 14 -20.85 -7.20 2.01
C ASP A 14 -20.69 -5.92 1.17
N GLY A 15 -19.54 -5.23 1.32
CA GLY A 15 -19.26 -3.96 0.65
C GLY A 15 -19.91 -2.74 1.30
N LEU A 16 -20.73 -2.90 2.35
CA LEU A 16 -21.28 -1.79 3.12
C LEU A 16 -20.31 -1.41 4.24
N ILE A 17 -19.88 -0.16 4.24
CA ILE A 17 -19.05 0.40 5.31
C ILE A 17 -19.93 0.57 6.54
N LEU A 18 -19.58 -0.13 7.62
CA LEU A 18 -20.30 -0.06 8.88
C LEU A 18 -19.68 0.94 9.84
N GLU A 19 -18.37 1.05 9.85
CA GLU A 19 -17.64 1.92 10.76
C GLU A 19 -16.29 2.33 10.15
N LYS A 20 -15.86 3.59 10.38
CA LYS A 20 -14.49 4.02 10.11
C LYS A 20 -13.57 3.38 11.14
N SER A 21 -12.38 2.99 10.74
CA SER A 21 -11.39 2.43 11.62
C SER A 21 -10.43 3.50 12.14
N ASP A 22 -10.25 3.57 13.46
CA ASP A 22 -9.22 4.43 14.06
C ASP A 22 -7.84 3.75 14.06
N LEU A 23 -7.81 2.43 13.90
CA LEU A 23 -6.60 1.60 13.91
C LEU A 23 -6.65 0.57 12.79
N THR A 24 -5.52 0.33 12.14
CA THR A 24 -5.38 -0.74 11.13
C THR A 24 -5.85 -2.09 11.66
N THR A 25 -5.45 -2.43 12.86
CA THR A 25 -5.91 -3.61 13.60
C THR A 25 -6.55 -3.11 14.89
N PRO A 26 -7.88 -3.18 15.04
CA PRO A 26 -8.57 -2.77 16.25
C PRO A 26 -8.11 -3.53 17.50
N ASP A 27 -8.59 -3.14 18.68
CA ASP A 27 -8.38 -3.93 19.89
C ASP A 27 -9.10 -5.30 19.82
N ALA A 28 -8.69 -6.23 20.67
CA ALA A 28 -9.18 -7.61 20.62
C ALA A 28 -10.70 -7.70 20.83
N ILE A 29 -11.29 -6.89 21.73
CA ILE A 29 -12.72 -6.91 21.99
C ILE A 29 -13.50 -6.47 20.76
N LYS A 30 -13.04 -5.38 20.10
CA LYS A 30 -13.66 -4.85 18.87
C LYS A 30 -13.53 -5.84 17.72
N ILE A 31 -12.38 -6.52 17.58
CA ILE A 31 -12.19 -7.57 16.56
C ILE A 31 -13.22 -8.68 16.77
N HIS A 32 -13.31 -9.25 17.97
CA HIS A 32 -14.26 -10.34 18.25
C HIS A 32 -15.71 -9.91 18.06
N LYS A 33 -16.07 -8.67 18.42
CA LYS A 33 -17.39 -8.11 18.15
C LYS A 33 -17.67 -8.03 16.65
N ASN A 34 -16.75 -7.47 15.89
CA ASN A 34 -16.90 -7.33 14.43
C ASN A 34 -17.02 -8.69 13.73
N ILE A 35 -16.28 -9.71 14.20
CA ILE A 35 -16.39 -11.09 13.71
C ILE A 35 -17.79 -11.63 14.02
N LYS A 36 -18.28 -11.48 15.25
CA LYS A 36 -19.63 -11.90 15.63
C LYS A 36 -20.69 -11.24 14.77
N ASP A 37 -20.63 -9.92 14.60
CA ASP A 37 -21.58 -9.16 13.77
C ASP A 37 -21.54 -9.61 12.29
N SER A 38 -20.36 -9.98 11.79
CA SER A 38 -20.21 -10.54 10.45
C SER A 38 -20.84 -11.93 10.31
N LEU A 39 -20.64 -12.81 11.31
CA LEU A 39 -21.21 -14.15 11.33
C LEU A 39 -22.75 -14.12 11.45
N GLU A 40 -23.31 -13.25 12.29
CA GLU A 40 -24.77 -13.04 12.40
C GLU A 40 -25.42 -12.58 11.10
N SER A 41 -24.61 -12.17 10.14
CA SER A 41 -25.03 -11.72 8.82
C SER A 41 -24.66 -12.70 7.71
N ASP A 42 -24.39 -13.95 8.07
CA ASP A 42 -24.03 -15.04 7.17
C ASP A 42 -22.73 -14.79 6.37
N ALA A 43 -21.78 -14.01 6.91
CA ALA A 43 -20.47 -13.87 6.29
C ALA A 43 -19.71 -15.21 6.36
N ILE A 44 -19.19 -15.64 5.23
CA ILE A 44 -18.42 -16.89 5.12
C ILE A 44 -16.93 -16.60 5.24
N TYR A 45 -16.49 -15.42 4.80
CA TYR A 45 -15.11 -15.00 4.86
C TYR A 45 -14.98 -13.67 5.60
N ILE A 46 -13.92 -13.55 6.40
CA ILE A 46 -13.49 -12.30 7.02
C ILE A 46 -12.03 -12.10 6.69
N ALA A 47 -11.72 -11.00 6.01
CA ALA A 47 -10.35 -10.56 5.75
C ALA A 47 -9.98 -9.44 6.72
N MET A 48 -8.75 -9.49 7.26
CA MET A 48 -8.29 -8.50 8.22
C MET A 48 -6.83 -8.12 7.97
N GLU A 49 -6.51 -6.83 8.09
CA GLU A 49 -5.14 -6.38 8.15
C GLU A 49 -4.55 -6.64 9.54
N ALA A 50 -3.41 -7.35 9.58
CA ALA A 50 -2.64 -7.61 10.79
C ALA A 50 -1.41 -6.71 10.86
N SER A 51 -1.56 -5.54 11.51
CA SER A 51 -0.45 -4.61 11.73
C SER A 51 0.58 -5.18 12.71
N SER A 52 1.84 -4.78 12.58
CA SER A 52 2.90 -5.20 13.51
C SER A 52 2.62 -4.78 14.95
N HIS A 53 2.05 -3.59 15.15
CA HIS A 53 1.57 -3.12 16.45
C HIS A 53 0.48 -4.02 17.03
N GLY A 54 -0.52 -4.39 16.19
CA GLY A 54 -1.59 -5.27 16.62
C GLY A 54 -1.11 -6.67 16.99
N LEU A 55 -0.12 -7.19 16.26
CA LEU A 55 0.51 -8.47 16.54
C LEU A 55 1.37 -8.43 17.81
N GLU A 56 2.14 -7.36 18.02
CA GLU A 56 2.94 -7.22 19.23
C GLU A 56 2.10 -7.05 20.48
N GLN A 57 1.00 -6.33 20.37
CA GLN A 57 0.05 -6.10 21.45
C GLN A 57 -0.99 -7.23 21.62
N ASP A 58 -0.76 -8.37 20.97
CA ASP A 58 -1.61 -9.57 21.04
C ASP A 58 -3.10 -9.32 20.76
N ARG A 59 -3.43 -8.31 19.92
CA ARG A 59 -4.81 -7.94 19.59
C ARG A 59 -5.57 -9.03 18.82
N LEU A 60 -4.86 -9.99 18.22
CA LEU A 60 -5.43 -11.11 17.47
C LEU A 60 -5.53 -12.40 18.30
N ILE A 61 -5.28 -12.31 19.62
CA ILE A 61 -5.33 -13.50 20.49
C ILE A 61 -6.72 -14.14 20.49
N GLY A 62 -6.74 -15.47 20.45
CA GLY A 62 -8.00 -16.25 20.49
C GLY A 62 -8.71 -16.36 19.14
N LEU A 63 -8.14 -15.83 18.05
CA LEU A 63 -8.68 -16.05 16.71
C LEU A 63 -8.23 -17.39 16.14
N ASP A 64 -9.17 -18.11 15.53
CA ASP A 64 -8.88 -19.27 14.66
C ASP A 64 -8.65 -18.75 13.22
N ILE A 65 -7.39 -18.75 12.77
CA ILE A 65 -6.98 -18.15 11.51
C ILE A 65 -6.80 -19.25 10.46
N ASP A 66 -7.58 -19.18 9.38
CA ASP A 66 -7.45 -20.14 8.28
C ASP A 66 -6.24 -19.81 7.40
N TYR A 67 -6.02 -18.55 7.07
CA TYR A 67 -4.94 -18.09 6.20
C TYR A 67 -4.18 -16.92 6.81
N ALA A 68 -2.85 -17.05 6.92
CA ALA A 68 -1.95 -15.93 7.15
C ALA A 68 -1.21 -15.58 5.86
N ILE A 69 -1.18 -14.28 5.50
CA ILE A 69 -0.59 -13.82 4.24
C ILE A 69 0.46 -12.75 4.52
N LEU A 70 1.70 -12.98 4.06
CA LEU A 70 2.72 -11.95 3.95
C LEU A 70 2.73 -11.42 2.51
N THR A 71 2.23 -10.21 2.29
CA THR A 71 2.19 -9.57 0.96
C THR A 71 3.52 -8.96 0.57
N SER A 72 4.16 -8.25 1.50
CA SER A 72 5.46 -7.61 1.33
C SER A 72 6.10 -7.30 2.68
N PHE A 73 7.37 -6.96 2.67
CA PHE A 73 8.10 -6.48 3.83
C PHE A 73 9.13 -5.45 3.40
N SER A 74 9.12 -4.28 4.03
CA SER A 74 10.05 -3.18 3.82
C SER A 74 10.40 -2.51 5.14
N HIS A 75 11.33 -1.56 5.12
CA HIS A 75 11.71 -0.77 6.29
C HIS A 75 10.58 0.18 6.66
N ASP A 76 9.97 -0.03 7.84
CA ASP A 76 8.93 0.83 8.39
C ASP A 76 8.80 0.61 9.91
N HIS A 77 8.07 1.50 10.61
CA HIS A 77 7.72 1.37 12.03
C HIS A 77 8.88 1.18 12.99
N LEU A 78 10.10 1.65 12.67
CA LEU A 78 11.25 1.56 13.57
C LEU A 78 11.17 2.55 14.73
N ASP A 79 10.40 3.62 14.58
CA ASP A 79 10.00 4.52 15.66
C ASP A 79 9.30 3.78 16.81
N TYR A 80 8.55 2.72 16.50
CA TYR A 80 7.84 1.90 17.48
C TYR A 80 8.67 0.66 17.89
N HIS A 81 9.19 -0.10 16.93
CA HIS A 81 9.85 -1.39 17.17
C HIS A 81 11.32 -1.24 17.58
N GLY A 82 11.94 -0.07 17.38
CA GLY A 82 13.35 0.20 17.68
C GLY A 82 14.31 -0.31 16.61
N ASP A 83 14.14 -1.53 16.12
CA ASP A 83 15.00 -2.13 15.08
C ASP A 83 14.23 -3.05 14.14
N ILE A 84 14.91 -3.40 13.01
CA ILE A 84 14.29 -4.24 11.97
C ILE A 84 14.04 -5.67 12.44
N GLN A 85 14.83 -6.20 13.37
CA GLN A 85 14.69 -7.56 13.90
C GLN A 85 13.44 -7.65 14.77
N SER A 86 13.21 -6.67 15.64
CA SER A 86 12.01 -6.55 16.47
C SER A 86 10.75 -6.43 15.60
N TYR A 87 10.82 -5.62 14.54
CA TYR A 87 9.71 -5.51 13.55
C TYR A 87 9.45 -6.84 12.84
N GLN A 88 10.50 -7.55 12.40
CA GLN A 88 10.37 -8.89 11.81
C GLN A 88 9.74 -9.88 12.79
N SER A 89 10.22 -9.90 14.04
CA SER A 89 9.70 -10.78 15.09
C SER A 89 8.23 -10.53 15.36
N ALA A 90 7.80 -9.27 15.41
CA ALA A 90 6.38 -8.93 15.55
C ALA A 90 5.53 -9.48 14.40
N LYS A 91 6.01 -9.38 13.15
CA LYS A 91 5.32 -9.96 11.98
C LYS A 91 5.30 -11.49 12.00
N GLU A 92 6.38 -12.13 12.47
CA GLU A 92 6.45 -13.59 12.57
C GLU A 92 5.42 -14.19 13.53
N LYS A 93 4.96 -13.46 14.57
CA LYS A 93 3.91 -13.91 15.50
C LYS A 93 2.65 -14.40 14.77
N LEU A 94 2.23 -13.72 13.69
CA LEU A 94 1.07 -14.14 12.89
C LEU A 94 1.18 -15.57 12.40
N PHE A 95 2.37 -15.98 12.01
CA PHE A 95 2.64 -17.25 11.34
C PHE A 95 3.05 -18.36 12.30
N LEU A 96 3.73 -18.02 13.38
CA LEU A 96 4.31 -18.98 14.30
C LEU A 96 3.49 -19.16 15.58
N ASP A 97 3.05 -18.05 16.20
CA ASP A 97 2.41 -18.07 17.52
C ASP A 97 0.89 -18.25 17.39
N LEU A 98 0.24 -17.52 16.43
CA LEU A 98 -1.19 -17.66 16.17
C LEU A 98 -1.57 -18.92 15.36
N ASN A 99 -0.58 -19.63 14.86
CA ASN A 99 -0.70 -20.96 14.27
C ASN A 99 -1.80 -21.09 13.20
N PRO A 100 -1.80 -20.28 12.15
CA PRO A 100 -2.80 -20.36 11.09
C PRO A 100 -2.75 -21.73 10.38
N LYS A 101 -3.90 -22.17 9.83
CA LYS A 101 -4.00 -23.45 9.13
C LYS A 101 -3.13 -23.48 7.89
N LYS A 102 -3.10 -22.38 7.11
CA LYS A 102 -2.29 -22.25 5.90
C LYS A 102 -1.57 -20.91 5.88
N ASN A 103 -0.36 -20.90 5.32
CA ASN A 103 0.49 -19.74 5.20
C ASN A 103 0.77 -19.43 3.73
N ILE A 104 0.64 -18.17 3.33
CA ILE A 104 0.98 -17.69 2.00
C ILE A 104 2.04 -16.61 2.16
N VAL A 105 3.21 -16.79 1.59
CA VAL A 105 4.37 -15.93 1.84
C VAL A 105 4.93 -15.39 0.53
N CYS A 106 4.91 -14.06 0.35
CA CYS A 106 5.65 -13.42 -0.73
C CYS A 106 7.15 -13.50 -0.47
N ILE A 107 7.86 -14.24 -1.33
CA ILE A 107 9.31 -14.50 -1.21
C ILE A 107 10.17 -13.48 -1.98
N ASP A 108 9.62 -12.41 -2.48
CA ASP A 108 10.35 -11.37 -3.21
C ASP A 108 11.29 -10.51 -2.34
N SER A 109 11.18 -10.62 -1.01
CA SER A 109 12.06 -10.02 -0.02
C SER A 109 12.91 -11.04 0.73
N SER A 110 14.05 -10.60 1.28
CA SER A 110 14.90 -11.45 2.10
C SER A 110 14.19 -11.98 3.36
N PHE A 111 13.34 -11.17 3.97
CA PHE A 111 12.51 -11.58 5.10
C PHE A 111 11.50 -12.66 4.69
N GLY A 112 10.77 -12.45 3.59
CA GLY A 112 9.82 -13.44 3.07
C GLY A 112 10.46 -14.80 2.80
N LYS A 113 11.66 -14.82 2.18
CA LYS A 113 12.44 -16.07 1.97
C LYS A 113 12.80 -16.76 3.28
N LYS A 114 13.26 -15.99 4.27
CA LYS A 114 13.62 -16.53 5.60
C LYS A 114 12.38 -17.10 6.30
N LEU A 115 11.28 -16.35 6.32
CA LEU A 115 10.03 -16.78 6.93
C LEU A 115 9.50 -18.05 6.27
N HIS A 116 9.40 -18.08 4.94
CA HIS A 116 8.97 -19.25 4.19
C HIS A 116 9.79 -20.49 4.56
N SER A 117 11.13 -20.38 4.54
CA SER A 117 12.03 -21.48 4.91
C SER A 117 11.84 -21.91 6.38
N LYS A 118 11.60 -20.97 7.29
CA LYS A 118 11.34 -21.23 8.71
C LYS A 118 10.04 -21.99 8.91
N LEU A 119 8.98 -21.61 8.21
CA LEU A 119 7.67 -22.26 8.28
C LEU A 119 7.72 -23.70 7.76
N LEU A 120 8.38 -23.93 6.63
CA LEU A 120 8.58 -25.28 6.09
C LEU A 120 9.36 -26.18 7.06
N LYS A 121 10.42 -25.68 7.70
CA LYS A 121 11.18 -26.42 8.72
C LYS A 121 10.34 -26.79 9.94
N ASN A 122 9.33 -26.00 10.27
CA ASN A 122 8.38 -26.25 11.34
C ASN A 122 7.16 -27.08 10.89
N ASN A 123 7.20 -27.70 9.72
CA ASN A 123 6.13 -28.50 9.13
C ASN A 123 4.78 -27.77 9.02
N LYS A 124 4.82 -26.45 8.81
CA LYS A 124 3.61 -25.64 8.57
C LYS A 124 3.19 -25.75 7.10
N GLU A 125 1.90 -25.88 6.85
CA GLU A 125 1.36 -25.81 5.47
C GLU A 125 1.62 -24.41 4.92
N THR A 126 2.52 -24.31 3.94
CA THR A 126 3.07 -23.03 3.49
C THR A 126 3.23 -23.02 1.98
N TYR A 127 2.78 -21.93 1.38
CA TYR A 127 2.83 -21.65 -0.07
C TYR A 127 3.59 -20.36 -0.35
N SER A 128 4.41 -20.38 -1.38
CA SER A 128 5.18 -19.23 -1.83
C SER A 128 4.46 -18.47 -2.94
N ILE A 129 4.57 -17.13 -2.90
CA ILE A 129 4.19 -16.24 -4.01
C ILE A 129 5.41 -15.44 -4.45
N SER A 130 5.58 -15.25 -5.76
CA SER A 130 6.63 -14.39 -6.30
C SER A 130 6.25 -13.79 -7.66
N ILE A 131 6.72 -12.56 -7.90
CA ILE A 131 6.72 -11.93 -9.22
C ILE A 131 8.14 -11.85 -9.82
N LYS A 132 9.15 -12.35 -9.08
CA LYS A 132 10.57 -12.27 -9.46
C LYS A 132 11.18 -13.63 -9.78
N GLU A 133 10.76 -14.68 -9.08
CA GLU A 133 11.35 -16.00 -9.17
C GLU A 133 10.28 -17.10 -9.12
N ASN A 134 10.69 -18.35 -9.40
CA ASN A 134 9.75 -19.48 -9.38
C ASN A 134 9.19 -19.70 -7.96
N ALA A 135 7.89 -19.91 -7.88
CA ALA A 135 7.11 -20.10 -6.65
C ALA A 135 5.90 -20.98 -6.92
N ASP A 136 5.17 -21.40 -5.87
CA ASP A 136 3.91 -22.14 -6.02
C ASP A 136 2.88 -21.32 -6.79
N PHE A 137 2.88 -19.99 -6.55
CA PHE A 137 2.15 -18.98 -7.32
C PHE A 137 3.16 -17.99 -7.90
N HIS A 138 3.47 -18.11 -9.17
CA HIS A 138 4.36 -17.19 -9.86
C HIS A 138 3.60 -16.36 -10.88
N ALA A 139 3.71 -15.04 -10.80
CA ALA A 139 3.08 -14.13 -11.74
C ALA A 139 4.10 -13.28 -12.50
N SER A 140 3.94 -13.17 -13.80
CA SER A 140 4.64 -12.19 -14.63
C SER A 140 3.64 -11.23 -15.28
N PHE A 141 4.11 -10.02 -15.58
CA PHE A 141 3.25 -8.93 -16.04
C PHE A 141 3.77 -8.35 -17.35
N GLU A 142 2.84 -8.16 -18.28
CA GLU A 142 3.04 -7.43 -19.55
C GLU A 142 2.09 -6.23 -19.56
N LYS A 143 2.48 -5.13 -20.21
CA LYS A 143 1.58 -3.97 -20.39
C LYS A 143 0.42 -4.36 -21.33
N SER A 144 -0.78 -3.89 -20.99
CA SER A 144 -1.94 -3.94 -21.87
C SER A 144 -2.60 -2.55 -21.98
N PRO A 145 -3.47 -2.33 -22.97
CA PRO A 145 -4.15 -1.03 -23.14
C PRO A 145 -4.97 -0.59 -21.91
N ILE A 146 -5.45 -1.53 -21.09
CA ILE A 146 -6.31 -1.27 -19.95
C ILE A 146 -5.63 -1.48 -18.59
N GLY A 147 -4.35 -1.90 -18.59
CA GLY A 147 -3.61 -2.18 -17.35
C GLY A 147 -2.50 -3.19 -17.54
N LEU A 148 -2.54 -4.29 -16.81
CA LEU A 148 -1.57 -5.37 -16.87
C LEU A 148 -2.22 -6.66 -17.37
N LYS A 149 -1.59 -7.29 -18.35
CA LYS A 149 -1.81 -8.68 -18.70
C LYS A 149 -0.97 -9.53 -17.76
N VAL A 150 -1.62 -10.40 -17.03
CA VAL A 150 -1.02 -11.27 -16.01
C VAL A 150 -0.90 -12.68 -16.56
N ASN A 151 0.32 -13.24 -16.51
CA ASN A 151 0.56 -14.65 -16.73
C ASN A 151 0.81 -15.29 -15.36
N LEU A 152 -0.20 -15.96 -14.81
CA LEU A 152 -0.14 -16.61 -13.50
C LEU A 152 0.10 -18.11 -13.69
N LYS A 153 1.20 -18.61 -13.14
CA LYS A 153 1.43 -20.02 -12.89
C LYS A 153 1.00 -20.33 -11.45
N ALA A 154 0.03 -21.19 -11.28
CA ALA A 154 -0.41 -21.71 -9.98
C ALA A 154 -0.17 -23.22 -9.98
N PHE A 155 0.82 -23.68 -9.23
CA PHE A 155 1.36 -25.03 -9.31
C PHE A 155 1.73 -25.40 -10.76
N GLU A 156 1.11 -26.43 -11.33
CA GLU A 156 1.35 -26.89 -12.71
C GLU A 156 0.41 -26.24 -13.76
N LYS A 157 -0.47 -25.31 -13.34
CA LYS A 157 -1.46 -24.68 -14.23
C LYS A 157 -1.06 -23.25 -14.56
N ASN A 158 -1.10 -22.92 -15.85
CA ASN A 158 -0.88 -21.56 -16.33
C ASN A 158 -2.20 -20.95 -16.77
N HIS A 159 -2.37 -19.67 -16.46
CA HIS A 159 -3.53 -18.90 -16.88
C HIS A 159 -3.17 -17.44 -17.16
N THR A 160 -3.79 -16.87 -18.19
CA THR A 160 -3.57 -15.49 -18.57
C THR A 160 -4.87 -14.72 -18.47
N PHE A 161 -4.82 -13.53 -17.87
CA PHE A 161 -5.95 -12.61 -17.73
C PHE A 161 -5.46 -11.16 -17.63
N GLU A 162 -6.39 -10.21 -17.64
CA GLU A 162 -6.06 -8.80 -17.53
C GLU A 162 -6.59 -8.22 -16.21
N LEU A 163 -5.79 -7.30 -15.65
CA LEU A 163 -6.16 -6.48 -14.50
C LEU A 163 -6.22 -5.01 -14.93
N LYS A 164 -7.23 -4.30 -14.46
CA LYS A 164 -7.40 -2.84 -14.67
C LYS A 164 -6.50 -2.04 -13.70
N THR A 165 -5.25 -2.43 -13.60
CA THR A 165 -4.23 -1.69 -12.87
C THR A 165 -2.93 -1.73 -13.65
N PHE A 166 -2.18 -0.66 -13.60
CA PHE A 166 -0.82 -0.61 -14.13
C PHE A 166 0.22 -0.91 -13.05
N SER A 167 -0.19 -0.95 -11.78
CA SER A 167 0.68 -1.24 -10.66
C SER A 167 0.95 -2.74 -10.50
N ARG A 168 2.21 -3.13 -10.67
CA ARG A 168 2.67 -4.50 -10.38
C ARG A 168 2.53 -4.85 -8.91
N TYR A 169 2.70 -3.86 -8.04
CA TYR A 169 2.52 -4.02 -6.60
C TYR A 169 1.07 -4.37 -6.25
N LEU A 170 0.09 -3.59 -6.77
CA LEU A 170 -1.32 -3.91 -6.60
C LEU A 170 -1.70 -5.25 -7.23
N ALA A 171 -1.17 -5.54 -8.42
CA ALA A 171 -1.36 -6.83 -9.05
C ALA A 171 -0.83 -7.98 -8.20
N SER A 172 0.35 -7.83 -7.56
CA SER A 172 0.88 -8.82 -6.61
C SER A 172 -0.05 -9.06 -5.42
N ASN A 173 -0.63 -8.00 -4.84
CA ASN A 173 -1.61 -8.14 -3.76
C ASN A 173 -2.89 -8.87 -4.22
N ILE A 174 -3.35 -8.61 -5.45
CA ILE A 174 -4.47 -9.35 -6.04
C ILE A 174 -4.12 -10.83 -6.21
N ILE A 175 -2.89 -11.16 -6.63
CA ILE A 175 -2.44 -12.55 -6.74
C ILE A 175 -2.43 -13.24 -5.36
N CYS A 176 -2.05 -12.54 -4.28
CA CYS A 176 -2.16 -13.07 -2.92
C CYS A 176 -3.60 -13.46 -2.57
N SER A 177 -4.57 -12.60 -2.91
CA SER A 177 -6.00 -12.90 -2.70
C SER A 177 -6.49 -14.05 -3.59
N MET A 178 -6.03 -14.10 -4.84
CA MET A 178 -6.36 -15.20 -5.76
C MET A 178 -5.80 -16.54 -5.27
N ALA A 179 -4.62 -16.54 -4.65
CA ALA A 179 -4.02 -17.76 -4.10
C ALA A 179 -4.92 -18.37 -3.02
N VAL A 180 -5.54 -17.56 -2.15
CA VAL A 180 -6.53 -18.07 -1.18
C VAL A 180 -7.69 -18.76 -1.90
N LEU A 181 -8.28 -18.11 -2.89
CA LEU A 181 -9.43 -18.66 -3.62
C LEU A 181 -9.07 -19.97 -4.35
N ILE A 182 -7.86 -20.05 -4.90
CA ILE A 182 -7.37 -21.28 -5.56
C ILE A 182 -7.20 -22.41 -4.54
N LEU A 183 -6.66 -22.11 -3.36
CA LEU A 183 -6.50 -23.09 -2.28
C LEU A 183 -7.84 -23.53 -1.67
N GLU A 184 -8.89 -22.71 -1.78
CA GLU A 184 -10.27 -23.05 -1.47
C GLU A 184 -10.99 -23.80 -2.60
N GLY A 185 -10.28 -24.14 -3.67
CA GLY A 185 -10.81 -24.95 -4.78
C GLY A 185 -11.59 -24.19 -5.83
N VAL A 186 -11.61 -22.85 -5.79
CA VAL A 186 -12.22 -22.03 -6.84
C VAL A 186 -11.40 -22.15 -8.12
N LYS A 187 -12.08 -22.41 -9.25
CA LYS A 187 -11.38 -22.57 -10.53
C LYS A 187 -10.73 -21.27 -10.98
N LEU A 188 -9.49 -21.35 -11.42
CA LEU A 188 -8.72 -20.19 -11.89
C LEU A 188 -9.41 -19.47 -13.05
N SER A 189 -10.16 -20.19 -13.90
CA SER A 189 -10.98 -19.59 -14.97
C SER A 189 -12.16 -18.75 -14.45
N GLU A 190 -12.67 -19.02 -13.26
CA GLU A 190 -13.74 -18.22 -12.61
C GLU A 190 -13.13 -16.98 -11.94
N ILE A 191 -12.01 -17.18 -11.21
CA ILE A 191 -11.28 -16.10 -10.56
C ILE A 191 -10.85 -15.03 -11.59
N SER A 192 -10.31 -15.45 -12.73
CA SER A 192 -9.83 -14.54 -13.77
C SER A 192 -10.95 -13.73 -14.45
N LYS A 193 -12.17 -14.23 -14.47
CA LYS A 193 -13.33 -13.46 -14.97
C LYS A 193 -13.67 -12.31 -14.02
N ILE A 194 -13.62 -12.57 -12.72
CA ILE A 194 -13.89 -11.59 -11.66
C ILE A 194 -12.76 -10.56 -11.57
N ALA A 195 -11.52 -10.97 -11.85
CA ALA A 195 -10.34 -10.12 -11.75
C ALA A 195 -10.42 -8.82 -12.56
N LYS A 196 -11.13 -8.85 -13.70
CA LYS A 196 -11.37 -7.66 -14.56
C LYS A 196 -12.23 -6.59 -13.90
N ASP A 197 -13.03 -6.98 -12.92
CA ASP A 197 -14.02 -6.12 -12.26
C ASP A 197 -13.61 -5.72 -10.84
N ILE A 198 -12.37 -6.07 -10.44
CA ILE A 198 -11.83 -5.66 -9.14
C ILE A 198 -11.72 -4.14 -9.10
N VAL A 199 -12.39 -3.55 -8.10
CA VAL A 199 -12.27 -2.14 -7.76
C VAL A 199 -11.06 -1.98 -6.85
N LEU A 200 -10.10 -1.16 -7.26
CA LEU A 200 -8.90 -0.89 -6.47
C LEU A 200 -9.23 0.03 -5.28
N PRO A 201 -8.52 -0.11 -4.16
CA PRO A 201 -8.64 0.81 -3.04
C PRO A 201 -8.29 2.24 -3.46
N GLN A 202 -9.03 3.23 -2.95
CA GLN A 202 -8.72 4.64 -3.16
C GLN A 202 -7.33 4.99 -2.63
N GLY A 203 -6.65 5.93 -3.30
CA GLY A 203 -5.34 6.40 -2.88
C GLY A 203 -4.22 5.36 -2.98
N ARG A 204 -4.39 4.33 -3.80
CA ARG A 204 -3.37 3.32 -4.12
C ARG A 204 -3.08 3.35 -5.62
N LEU A 205 -2.13 4.17 -6.03
CA LEU A 205 -1.82 4.51 -7.43
C LEU A 205 -3.09 4.83 -8.23
N GLU A 206 -3.98 5.59 -7.59
CA GLU A 206 -5.27 5.98 -8.15
C GLU A 206 -5.05 7.00 -9.26
N ARG A 207 -5.45 6.64 -10.49
CA ARG A 207 -5.24 7.46 -11.68
C ARG A 207 -6.41 8.40 -11.92
N ILE A 208 -6.09 9.68 -12.07
CA ILE A 208 -7.04 10.75 -12.44
C ILE A 208 -6.50 11.44 -13.69
N ILE A 209 -7.39 11.81 -14.61
CA ILE A 209 -7.05 12.64 -15.76
C ILE A 209 -7.73 13.99 -15.56
N LYS A 210 -6.93 15.05 -15.54
CA LYS A 210 -7.42 16.44 -15.41
C LYS A 210 -6.69 17.31 -16.42
N ASN A 211 -7.44 18.01 -17.28
CA ASN A 211 -6.90 18.96 -18.25
C ASN A 211 -5.71 18.41 -19.06
N GLN A 212 -5.81 17.16 -19.54
CA GLN A 212 -4.77 16.39 -20.26
C GLN A 212 -3.57 15.95 -19.38
N GLN A 213 -3.50 16.35 -18.10
CA GLN A 213 -2.50 15.84 -17.17
C GLN A 213 -2.92 14.49 -16.61
N VAL A 214 -1.96 13.60 -16.43
CA VAL A 214 -2.16 12.33 -15.74
C VAL A 214 -1.68 12.48 -14.31
N ILE A 215 -2.60 12.34 -13.36
CA ILE A 215 -2.33 12.50 -11.94
C ILE A 215 -2.49 11.16 -11.26
N TYR A 216 -1.57 10.80 -10.39
CA TYR A 216 -1.64 9.62 -9.54
C TYR A 216 -1.65 10.03 -8.08
N ILE A 217 -2.59 9.48 -7.30
CA ILE A 217 -2.62 9.60 -5.84
C ILE A 217 -2.17 8.26 -5.26
N ASP A 218 -1.16 8.30 -4.37
CA ASP A 218 -0.64 7.10 -3.73
C ASP A 218 -0.35 7.30 -2.25
N TYR A 219 -0.46 6.23 -1.48
CA TYR A 219 -0.16 6.21 -0.04
C TYR A 219 1.34 5.97 0.25
N ALA A 220 2.22 6.03 -0.73
CA ALA A 220 3.66 5.84 -0.56
C ALA A 220 4.24 6.88 0.39
N HIS A 221 4.54 6.47 1.64
CA HIS A 221 5.07 7.28 2.73
C HIS A 221 6.35 6.70 3.34
N THR A 222 6.95 5.71 2.69
CA THR A 222 8.25 5.13 3.02
C THR A 222 9.20 5.23 1.82
N PRO A 223 10.54 5.20 2.04
CA PRO A 223 11.52 5.25 0.95
C PRO A 223 11.27 4.17 -0.11
N GLU A 224 11.08 2.93 0.31
CA GLU A 224 10.89 1.80 -0.60
C GLU A 224 9.57 1.90 -1.39
N ALA A 225 8.49 2.34 -0.74
CA ALA A 225 7.21 2.53 -1.40
C ALA A 225 7.29 3.65 -2.44
N LEU A 226 7.89 4.79 -2.10
CA LEU A 226 8.08 5.92 -3.01
C LEU A 226 8.97 5.53 -4.20
N GLU A 227 10.09 4.82 -3.94
CA GLU A 227 10.96 4.31 -5.00
C GLU A 227 10.22 3.35 -5.94
N CYS A 228 9.45 2.42 -5.37
CA CYS A 228 8.68 1.46 -6.14
C CYS A 228 7.64 2.17 -7.03
N THR A 229 6.87 3.10 -6.46
CA THR A 229 5.85 3.87 -7.19
C THR A 229 6.47 4.70 -8.31
N LEU A 230 7.55 5.47 -8.03
CA LEU A 230 8.22 6.27 -9.05
C LEU A 230 8.85 5.43 -10.16
N LYS A 231 9.50 4.31 -9.83
CA LYS A 231 10.00 3.36 -10.85
C LYS A 231 8.88 2.81 -11.72
N GLU A 232 7.74 2.51 -11.14
CA GLU A 232 6.58 2.02 -11.87
C GLU A 232 6.05 3.09 -12.82
N LEU A 233 5.92 4.34 -12.38
CA LEU A 233 5.52 5.46 -13.22
C LEU A 233 6.52 5.70 -14.36
N ASN A 234 7.83 5.67 -14.10
CA ASN A 234 8.86 5.77 -15.13
C ASN A 234 8.80 4.63 -16.17
N ASN A 235 8.37 3.43 -15.75
CA ASN A 235 8.14 2.33 -16.68
C ASN A 235 6.85 2.48 -17.51
N MET A 236 5.86 3.19 -16.97
CA MET A 236 4.54 3.39 -17.60
C MET A 236 4.54 4.56 -18.57
N HIS A 237 5.30 5.61 -18.27
CA HIS A 237 5.28 6.90 -18.92
C HIS A 237 6.66 7.27 -19.48
N ASN A 238 6.67 7.94 -20.63
CA ASN A 238 7.87 8.57 -21.17
C ASN A 238 7.89 10.08 -20.90
N GLU A 239 6.78 10.61 -20.42
CA GLU A 239 6.56 12.01 -20.07
C GLU A 239 7.28 12.36 -18.78
N PRO A 240 7.62 13.65 -18.55
CA PRO A 240 8.22 14.09 -17.31
C PRO A 240 7.35 13.77 -16.08
N ILE A 241 7.96 13.29 -15.03
CA ILE A 241 7.29 12.97 -13.76
C ILE A 241 7.58 14.06 -12.75
N TRP A 242 6.51 14.62 -12.17
CA TRP A 242 6.55 15.47 -11.00
C TRP A 242 6.16 14.66 -9.78
N CYS A 243 6.88 14.84 -8.67
CA CYS A 243 6.62 14.13 -7.42
C CYS A 243 6.31 15.14 -6.31
N LEU A 244 5.05 15.18 -5.88
CA LEU A 244 4.59 16.00 -4.76
C LEU A 244 4.42 15.13 -3.53
N PHE A 245 5.14 15.43 -2.44
CA PHE A 245 5.04 14.69 -1.20
C PHE A 245 5.51 15.51 0.01
N GLY A 246 5.18 15.02 1.19
CA GLY A 246 5.71 15.43 2.48
C GLY A 246 5.99 14.24 3.37
N CYS A 247 6.46 14.50 4.57
CA CYS A 247 6.65 13.49 5.60
C CYS A 247 5.87 13.84 6.87
N GLY A 248 5.41 12.83 7.60
CA GLY A 248 4.73 13.05 8.87
C GLY A 248 5.69 13.50 9.97
N GLY A 249 5.22 14.45 10.81
CA GLY A 249 5.87 14.81 12.07
C GLY A 249 5.65 13.74 13.14
N ASN A 250 6.48 13.73 14.18
CA ASN A 250 6.46 12.77 15.29
C ASN A 250 6.54 11.31 14.80
N ARG A 251 7.31 11.09 13.73
CA ARG A 251 7.54 9.80 13.08
C ARG A 251 9.04 9.61 12.80
N ASP A 252 9.38 8.46 12.24
CA ASP A 252 10.75 8.14 11.81
C ASP A 252 11.35 9.28 10.96
N LYS A 253 12.38 9.94 11.49
CA LYS A 253 13.10 11.04 10.82
C LYS A 253 14.11 10.54 9.81
N ASP A 254 14.67 9.34 10.01
CA ASP A 254 15.75 8.81 9.19
C ASP A 254 15.27 8.50 7.75
N LYS A 255 13.96 8.29 7.57
CA LYS A 255 13.38 8.10 6.23
C LYS A 255 13.31 9.38 5.41
N ARG A 256 13.26 10.58 6.02
CA ARG A 256 13.05 11.87 5.35
C ARG A 256 14.11 12.17 4.30
N PRO A 257 15.43 12.12 4.62
CA PRO A 257 16.50 12.32 3.64
C PRO A 257 16.45 11.30 2.50
N LEU A 258 16.15 10.04 2.84
CA LEU A 258 16.08 8.95 1.86
C LEU A 258 14.94 9.18 0.86
N MET A 259 13.78 9.64 1.33
CA MET A 259 12.64 9.96 0.46
C MET A 259 12.97 11.14 -0.47
N GLY A 260 13.63 12.20 0.04
CA GLY A 260 14.11 13.32 -0.77
C GLY A 260 15.02 12.88 -1.90
N LYS A 261 16.03 12.08 -1.57
CA LYS A 261 16.98 11.51 -2.54
C LYS A 261 16.33 10.64 -3.59
N ILE A 262 15.36 9.82 -3.19
CA ILE A 262 14.59 8.96 -4.10
C ILE A 262 13.73 9.79 -5.04
N ALA A 263 13.01 10.77 -4.52
CA ALA A 263 12.18 11.66 -5.31
C ALA A 263 13.04 12.39 -6.36
N GLN A 264 14.17 13.00 -5.98
CA GLN A 264 15.08 13.64 -6.92
C GLN A 264 15.61 12.70 -7.99
N LYS A 265 15.91 11.44 -7.63
CA LYS A 265 16.49 10.47 -8.54
C LYS A 265 15.52 10.00 -9.64
N TYR A 266 14.24 9.90 -9.32
CA TYR A 266 13.25 9.23 -10.17
C TYR A 266 12.17 10.17 -10.69
N SER A 267 12.21 11.45 -10.39
CA SER A 267 11.32 12.46 -10.97
C SER A 267 12.09 13.64 -11.58
N ASN A 268 11.44 14.36 -12.48
CA ASN A 268 12.01 15.53 -13.14
C ASN A 268 11.83 16.80 -12.31
N HIS A 269 10.82 16.82 -11.45
CA HIS A 269 10.55 17.91 -10.53
C HIS A 269 9.98 17.37 -9.21
N VAL A 270 10.41 17.94 -8.10
CA VAL A 270 9.93 17.57 -6.76
C VAL A 270 9.26 18.76 -6.11
N VAL A 271 8.05 18.56 -5.64
CA VAL A 271 7.31 19.54 -4.86
C VAL A 271 7.21 19.04 -3.42
N LEU A 272 7.88 19.75 -2.51
CA LEU A 272 7.84 19.42 -1.08
C LEU A 272 6.72 20.22 -0.41
N THR A 273 5.90 19.50 0.35
CA THR A 273 4.74 20.07 1.04
C THR A 273 4.50 19.39 2.39
N ASN A 274 3.53 19.88 3.16
CA ASN A 274 3.13 19.20 4.38
C ASN A 274 2.36 17.90 4.10
N ASP A 275 2.62 16.90 4.94
CA ASP A 275 1.77 15.72 5.14
C ASP A 275 0.91 15.96 6.40
N ASN A 276 1.23 15.35 7.51
CA ASN A 276 0.68 15.58 8.85
C ASN A 276 1.82 16.08 9.75
N PRO A 277 2.09 17.39 9.85
CA PRO A 277 3.24 17.91 10.61
C PRO A 277 3.12 17.65 12.11
N ARG A 278 1.91 17.44 12.64
CA ARG A 278 1.64 17.25 14.06
C ARG A 278 2.26 18.38 14.90
N ASP A 279 3.12 18.05 15.87
CA ASP A 279 3.74 19.02 16.77
C ASP A 279 5.14 19.48 16.29
N GLU A 280 5.62 18.98 15.15
CA GLU A 280 6.93 19.40 14.61
C GLU A 280 6.79 20.65 13.74
N ASP A 281 7.83 21.48 13.75
CA ASP A 281 7.93 22.61 12.82
C ASP A 281 7.97 22.09 11.38
N GLU A 282 7.13 22.68 10.55
CA GLU A 282 6.94 22.26 9.16
C GLU A 282 8.23 22.39 8.34
N MET A 283 8.99 23.48 8.58
CA MET A 283 10.26 23.71 7.88
C MET A 283 11.37 22.79 8.36
N ASP A 284 11.35 22.35 9.61
CA ASP A 284 12.31 21.35 10.09
C ASP A 284 12.10 20.00 9.36
N ILE A 285 10.86 19.60 9.14
CA ILE A 285 10.53 18.40 8.34
C ILE A 285 11.05 18.55 6.91
N ILE A 286 10.81 19.70 6.27
CA ILE A 286 11.30 19.99 4.91
C ILE A 286 12.83 20.00 4.86
N ASN A 287 13.50 20.59 5.85
CA ASN A 287 14.95 20.64 5.92
C ASN A 287 15.56 19.22 6.06
N ASP A 288 14.94 18.35 6.84
CA ASP A 288 15.34 16.93 6.91
C ASP A 288 15.23 16.24 5.55
N ILE A 289 14.17 16.48 4.79
CA ILE A 289 13.99 15.92 3.44
C ILE A 289 15.05 16.45 2.48
N LEU A 290 15.38 17.74 2.57
CA LEU A 290 16.36 18.40 1.70
C LEU A 290 17.80 17.96 1.96
N SER A 291 18.12 17.43 3.14
CA SER A 291 19.49 17.18 3.60
C SER A 291 20.32 16.26 2.68
N GLU A 292 19.70 15.35 1.93
CA GLU A 292 20.36 14.47 0.95
C GLU A 292 20.07 14.86 -0.52
N ILE A 293 19.35 15.96 -0.76
CA ILE A 293 19.08 16.49 -2.09
C ILE A 293 20.28 17.33 -2.58
N LYS A 294 20.70 17.13 -3.83
CA LYS A 294 21.88 17.80 -4.40
C LYS A 294 21.54 18.89 -5.40
N GLU A 295 20.48 18.71 -6.17
CA GLU A 295 20.07 19.60 -7.27
C GLU A 295 18.81 20.36 -6.87
N MET A 296 19.01 21.56 -6.31
CA MET A 296 17.91 22.39 -5.80
C MET A 296 17.04 23.02 -6.90
N GLU A 297 17.53 23.11 -8.13
CA GLU A 297 16.82 23.69 -9.26
C GLU A 297 15.55 22.90 -9.64
N GLN A 298 15.50 21.63 -9.28
CA GLN A 298 14.35 20.74 -9.52
C GLN A 298 13.35 20.72 -8.37
N ILE A 299 13.55 21.55 -7.33
CA ILE A 299 12.78 21.49 -6.09
C ILE A 299 11.93 22.75 -5.95
N SER A 300 10.65 22.55 -5.69
CA SER A 300 9.73 23.59 -5.20
C SER A 300 9.28 23.26 -3.78
N ILE A 301 9.07 24.30 -2.97
CA ILE A 301 8.57 24.13 -1.60
C ILE A 301 7.29 24.96 -1.46
N ASN A 302 6.23 24.31 -1.02
CA ASN A 302 4.98 24.96 -0.69
C ASN A 302 4.33 24.20 0.48
N LEU A 303 4.31 24.81 1.66
CA LEU A 303 3.83 24.16 2.88
C LEU A 303 2.33 23.93 2.87
N ASP A 304 1.55 24.76 2.18
CA ASP A 304 0.11 24.51 1.99
C ASP A 304 -0.08 23.41 0.94
N ARG A 305 -0.49 22.23 1.38
CA ARG A 305 -0.65 21.07 0.50
C ARG A 305 -1.72 21.28 -0.57
N LYS A 306 -2.79 22.00 -0.24
CA LYS A 306 -3.83 22.29 -1.22
C LYS A 306 -3.27 23.20 -2.32
N ASP A 307 -2.63 24.29 -1.93
CA ASP A 307 -2.01 25.22 -2.89
C ASP A 307 -0.87 24.56 -3.67
N ALA A 308 -0.09 23.66 -3.03
CA ALA A 308 0.95 22.88 -3.70
C ALA A 308 0.39 22.00 -4.84
N ILE A 309 -0.74 21.33 -4.60
CA ILE A 309 -1.41 20.50 -5.62
C ILE A 309 -1.97 21.37 -6.74
N GLU A 310 -2.72 22.43 -6.39
CA GLU A 310 -3.35 23.33 -7.35
C GLU A 310 -2.30 24.04 -8.22
N SER A 311 -1.28 24.61 -7.59
CA SER A 311 -0.20 25.31 -8.30
C SER A 311 0.60 24.39 -9.21
N SER A 312 0.88 23.16 -8.78
CA SER A 312 1.60 22.17 -9.62
C SER A 312 0.82 21.85 -10.90
N ILE A 313 -0.48 21.59 -10.79
CA ILE A 313 -1.33 21.28 -11.95
C ILE A 313 -1.39 22.48 -12.89
N LEU A 314 -1.61 23.68 -12.36
CA LEU A 314 -1.68 24.93 -13.14
C LEU A 314 -0.34 25.29 -13.80
N GLU A 315 0.79 25.02 -13.14
CA GLU A 315 2.12 25.24 -13.70
C GLU A 315 2.41 24.30 -14.87
N MET A 316 2.07 23.02 -14.73
CA MET A 316 2.17 22.06 -15.81
C MET A 316 1.32 22.47 -17.01
N GLU A 317 0.12 22.98 -16.80
CA GLU A 317 -0.77 23.48 -17.86
C GLU A 317 -0.19 24.72 -18.55
N ARG A 318 0.21 25.74 -17.78
CA ARG A 318 0.75 27.02 -18.30
C ARG A 318 2.00 26.81 -19.14
N ASN A 319 2.86 25.90 -18.71
CA ASN A 319 4.11 25.60 -19.40
C ASN A 319 3.95 24.53 -20.51
N HIS A 320 2.70 24.13 -20.81
CA HIS A 320 2.40 23.06 -21.77
C HIS A 320 3.19 21.76 -21.52
N ILE A 321 3.44 21.47 -20.24
CA ILE A 321 4.13 20.24 -19.84
C ILE A 321 3.11 19.10 -19.91
N ASN A 322 3.23 18.27 -20.94
CA ASN A 322 2.52 17.01 -21.00
C ASN A 322 3.26 16.02 -20.07
N GLY A 323 2.83 15.93 -18.81
CA GLY A 323 3.56 15.20 -17.78
C GLY A 323 2.65 14.41 -16.85
N VAL A 324 3.28 13.76 -15.91
CA VAL A 324 2.66 12.94 -14.88
C VAL A 324 2.92 13.56 -13.50
N LEU A 325 1.88 13.81 -12.72
CA LEU A 325 1.99 14.26 -11.34
C LEU A 325 1.71 13.09 -10.38
N LEU A 326 2.70 12.70 -9.59
CA LEU A 326 2.49 11.82 -8.44
C LEU A 326 2.27 12.67 -7.19
N ILE A 327 1.14 12.46 -6.51
CA ILE A 327 0.83 13.02 -5.19
C ILE A 327 0.93 11.86 -4.19
N ALA A 328 1.98 11.86 -3.36
CA ALA A 328 2.31 10.77 -2.47
C ALA A 328 2.15 11.14 -0.99
N GLY A 329 2.03 10.12 -0.15
CA GLY A 329 1.98 10.19 1.31
C GLY A 329 0.60 9.91 1.87
N LYS A 330 -0.40 10.70 1.52
CA LYS A 330 -1.74 10.66 2.15
C LYS A 330 -2.70 9.64 1.55
N GLY A 331 -2.60 9.36 0.25
CA GLY A 331 -3.46 8.38 -0.40
C GLY A 331 -4.95 8.63 -0.17
N HIS A 332 -5.59 7.78 0.63
CA HIS A 332 -7.01 7.84 0.95
C HIS A 332 -7.36 8.71 2.16
N GLU A 333 -6.37 9.29 2.85
CA GLU A 333 -6.62 10.15 4.01
C GLU A 333 -7.43 11.38 3.60
N ASN A 334 -8.33 11.81 4.49
CA ASN A 334 -9.22 12.94 4.27
C ASN A 334 -9.01 14.06 5.29
N TYR A 335 -7.90 14.05 6.00
CA TYR A 335 -7.55 15.06 7.00
C TYR A 335 -6.06 15.38 6.95
N GLN A 336 -5.69 16.52 7.54
CA GLN A 336 -4.33 16.89 7.91
C GLN A 336 -4.30 17.15 9.42
N GLU A 337 -3.32 16.56 10.10
CA GLU A 337 -3.13 16.68 11.55
C GLU A 337 -2.06 17.73 11.85
N VAL A 338 -2.44 18.79 12.60
CA VAL A 338 -1.56 19.88 13.03
C VAL A 338 -1.87 20.20 14.48
N ASN A 339 -0.91 20.05 15.40
CA ASN A 339 -1.06 20.31 16.84
C ASN A 339 -2.33 19.66 17.42
N ASP A 340 -2.46 18.35 17.29
CA ASP A 340 -3.63 17.54 17.72
C ASP A 340 -4.99 17.92 17.10
N ASN A 341 -5.02 18.86 16.16
CA ASN A 341 -6.23 19.22 15.44
C ASN A 341 -6.27 18.54 14.06
N LEU A 342 -7.44 18.05 13.69
CA LEU A 342 -7.71 17.46 12.39
C LEU A 342 -8.43 18.46 11.48
N TYR A 343 -7.78 18.83 10.39
CA TYR A 343 -8.35 19.70 9.36
C TYR A 343 -8.77 18.85 8.17
N GLU A 344 -9.93 19.10 7.60
CA GLU A 344 -10.38 18.39 6.41
C GLU A 344 -9.45 18.70 5.23
N LEU A 345 -8.84 17.66 4.66
CA LEU A 345 -7.99 17.75 3.49
C LEU A 345 -8.01 16.40 2.76
N ASN A 346 -8.37 16.41 1.48
CA ASN A 346 -8.38 15.22 0.65
C ASN A 346 -7.84 15.56 -0.74
N ASP A 347 -6.72 14.92 -1.10
CA ASP A 347 -6.01 15.20 -2.36
C ASP A 347 -6.91 15.04 -3.59
N LYS A 348 -7.78 14.00 -3.61
CA LYS A 348 -8.70 13.77 -4.72
C LYS A 348 -9.77 14.86 -4.86
N ASN A 349 -10.31 15.35 -3.73
CA ASN A 349 -11.31 16.41 -3.74
C ASN A 349 -10.69 17.71 -4.25
N ILE A 350 -9.45 18.01 -3.88
CA ILE A 350 -8.70 19.18 -4.37
C ILE A 350 -8.58 19.12 -5.90
N ILE A 351 -8.12 18.01 -6.46
CA ILE A 351 -7.98 17.82 -7.92
C ILE A 351 -9.34 17.97 -8.62
N ASN A 352 -10.40 17.41 -8.06
CA ASN A 352 -11.73 17.46 -8.67
C ASN A 352 -12.34 18.86 -8.64
N SER A 353 -11.94 19.73 -7.69
CA SER A 353 -12.45 21.10 -7.57
C SER A 353 -11.83 22.08 -8.56
N LEU A 354 -10.69 21.76 -9.17
CA LEU A 354 -10.07 22.50 -10.28
C LEU A 354 -10.83 22.28 -11.58
#